data_316c81cf07f984f33d55681e1e5a1a51
#
_entry.id   316c81cf07f984f33d55681e1e5a1a51
#
_cell.length_a   1.000
_cell.length_b   1.000
_cell.length_c   1.000
_cell.angle_alpha   90.00
_cell.angle_beta   90.00
_cell.angle_gamma   90.00
#
_symmetry.space_group_name_H-M   'P 1'
#
loop_
_entity.id
_entity.type
_entity.pdbx_description
1 polymer ?
#
loop_
_entity_poly.entity_id
_entity_poly.type
_entity_poly.pdbx_seq_one_letter_code
_entity_poly.pdbx_strand_id
1 'polypeptide(L)'
;MPGGVSSPVRAFKSVGGQPIVFDRVKGAYVWDVDGNQYIDYVGTWGPAICGHAHPEVIKALHDALEKGTSFGAPCVLENILAEMVIDAVPSIEMVRFVNSGTEACMSVLRLMRAFTGREKIIKFEGCYHGHADMFLVKAGSGGSDAGIARFPRSTQIHH
;
A
#
# COMPACT_ATOMS: atom_id res chain seq x y z
N MET A 1 3.65 11.89 16.70
CA MET A 1 3.47 11.75 15.22
C MET A 1 2.99 13.07 14.66
N PRO A 2 3.53 13.60 13.55
CA PRO A 2 3.05 14.82 12.92
C PRO A 2 1.56 14.71 12.55
N GLY A 3 0.73 15.66 13.01
CA GLY A 3 -0.73 15.61 12.84
C GLY A 3 -1.43 14.45 13.55
N GLY A 4 -0.78 13.76 14.47
CA GLY A 4 -1.33 12.63 15.23
C GLY A 4 -1.45 11.31 14.46
N VAL A 5 -0.99 11.27 13.21
CA VAL A 5 -1.18 10.14 12.28
C VAL A 5 0.10 9.80 11.53
N SER A 6 0.17 8.57 10.99
CA SER A 6 1.28 8.12 10.15
C SER A 6 1.05 8.37 8.64
N SER A 7 -0.12 8.87 8.26
CA SER A 7 -0.41 9.28 6.89
C SER A 7 -1.17 10.60 6.90
N PRO A 8 -0.75 11.63 6.12
CA PRO A 8 -1.35 12.97 6.12
C PRO A 8 -2.85 12.98 5.85
N VAL A 9 -3.34 12.08 4.99
CA VAL A 9 -4.77 11.96 4.66
C VAL A 9 -5.63 11.65 5.88
N ARG A 10 -5.08 10.95 6.88
CA ARG A 10 -5.80 10.55 8.10
C ARG A 10 -5.94 11.68 9.12
N ALA A 11 -5.27 12.81 8.90
CA ALA A 11 -5.33 13.96 9.81
C ALA A 11 -6.59 14.82 9.67
N PHE A 12 -7.51 14.49 8.79
CA PHE A 12 -8.76 15.19 8.49
C PHE A 12 -8.60 16.67 8.08
N LYS A 13 -7.40 17.11 7.72
CA LYS A 13 -7.14 18.52 7.36
C LYS A 13 -7.98 19.03 6.19
N SER A 14 -8.26 18.18 5.22
CA SER A 14 -9.04 18.54 4.03
C SER A 14 -10.55 18.49 4.25
N VAL A 15 -11.03 17.77 5.26
CA VAL A 15 -12.47 17.60 5.55
C VAL A 15 -12.90 18.28 6.85
N GLY A 16 -11.96 18.68 7.68
CA GLY A 16 -12.21 19.28 8.99
C GLY A 16 -12.57 18.24 10.06
N GLY A 17 -12.63 18.69 11.32
CA GLY A 17 -12.94 17.85 12.46
C GLY A 17 -11.70 17.14 13.03
N GLN A 18 -11.96 16.18 13.89
CA GLN A 18 -10.92 15.34 14.53
C GLN A 18 -10.89 13.95 13.89
N PRO A 19 -9.70 13.35 13.69
CA PRO A 19 -9.59 11.99 13.23
C PRO A 19 -10.30 11.01 14.16
N ILE A 20 -11.06 10.08 13.61
CA ILE A 20 -11.66 8.97 14.37
C ILE A 20 -10.53 7.96 14.67
N VAL A 21 -10.40 7.59 15.93
CA VAL A 21 -9.45 6.56 16.38
C VAL A 21 -10.19 5.25 16.54
N PHE A 22 -9.85 4.26 15.72
CA PHE A 22 -10.49 2.95 15.77
C PHE A 22 -9.80 2.03 16.80
N ASP A 23 -10.63 1.23 17.49
CA ASP A 23 -10.20 0.21 18.45
C ASP A 23 -10.20 -1.19 17.83
N ARG A 24 -11.28 -1.54 17.12
CA ARG A 24 -11.43 -2.89 16.55
C ARG A 24 -12.21 -2.90 15.25
N VAL A 25 -12.06 -3.99 14.51
CA VAL A 25 -12.72 -4.22 13.22
C VAL A 25 -13.22 -5.67 13.14
N LYS A 26 -14.37 -5.91 12.48
CA LYS A 26 -14.87 -7.26 12.20
C LYS A 26 -15.88 -7.24 11.05
N GLY A 27 -15.71 -8.13 10.08
CA GLY A 27 -16.59 -8.21 8.90
C GLY A 27 -16.63 -6.87 8.16
N ALA A 28 -17.80 -6.27 8.03
CA ALA A 28 -18.00 -4.97 7.39
C ALA A 28 -17.97 -3.79 8.37
N TYR A 29 -17.64 -4.00 9.63
CA TYR A 29 -17.78 -2.99 10.68
C TYR A 29 -16.46 -2.63 11.31
N VAL A 30 -16.38 -1.37 11.74
CA VAL A 30 -15.31 -0.82 12.56
C VAL A 30 -15.91 -0.14 13.81
N TRP A 31 -15.17 -0.15 14.90
CA TRP A 31 -15.55 0.52 16.16
C TRP A 31 -14.44 1.46 16.58
N ASP A 32 -14.83 2.64 17.01
CA ASP A 32 -13.88 3.59 17.58
C ASP A 32 -13.61 3.32 19.07
N VAL A 33 -12.68 4.08 19.63
CA VAL A 33 -12.30 3.98 21.06
C VAL A 33 -13.43 4.39 22.03
N ASP A 34 -14.46 5.10 21.52
CA ASP A 34 -15.63 5.52 22.31
C ASP A 34 -16.77 4.50 22.20
N GLY A 35 -16.56 3.39 21.45
CA GLY A 35 -17.51 2.30 21.29
C GLY A 35 -18.55 2.49 20.18
N ASN A 36 -18.47 3.57 19.41
CA ASN A 36 -19.37 3.78 18.27
C ASN A 36 -19.05 2.82 17.15
N GLN A 37 -20.09 2.31 16.49
CA GLN A 37 -19.97 1.38 15.37
C GLN A 37 -20.24 2.08 14.05
N TYR A 38 -19.41 1.79 13.05
CA TYR A 38 -19.53 2.30 11.69
C TYR A 38 -19.48 1.16 10.68
N ILE A 39 -20.08 1.36 9.51
CA ILE A 39 -19.87 0.51 8.34
C ILE A 39 -18.59 0.98 7.63
N ASP A 40 -17.67 0.06 7.39
CA ASP A 40 -16.43 0.37 6.69
C ASP A 40 -16.58 0.27 5.17
N TYR A 41 -16.69 1.44 4.52
CA TYR A 41 -16.68 1.54 3.05
C TYR A 41 -15.26 1.73 2.47
N VAL A 42 -14.23 1.79 3.32
CA VAL A 42 -12.83 2.00 2.89
C VAL A 42 -12.11 0.67 2.65
N GLY A 43 -12.44 -0.37 3.43
CA GLY A 43 -11.89 -1.71 3.27
C GLY A 43 -10.36 -1.73 3.34
N THR A 44 -9.76 -0.94 4.26
CA THR A 44 -8.31 -0.83 4.44
C THR A 44 -7.58 -0.37 3.16
N TRP A 45 -8.24 0.42 2.31
CA TRP A 45 -7.76 0.84 0.98
C TRP A 45 -7.54 -0.33 0.01
N GLY A 46 -8.38 -1.37 0.11
CA GLY A 46 -8.41 -2.51 -0.80
C GLY A 46 -8.13 -3.88 -0.19
N PRO A 47 -7.21 -4.05 0.79
CA PRO A 47 -6.86 -5.38 1.31
C PRO A 47 -7.98 -6.16 1.98
N ALA A 48 -9.02 -5.52 2.54
CA ALA A 48 -10.09 -6.19 3.28
C ALA A 48 -11.16 -6.83 2.39
N ILE A 49 -10.78 -7.54 1.34
CA ILE A 49 -11.68 -8.18 0.36
C ILE A 49 -12.63 -9.19 1.03
N CYS A 50 -12.11 -9.98 1.98
CA CYS A 50 -12.88 -10.98 2.73
C CYS A 50 -13.58 -10.40 3.97
N GLY A 51 -13.56 -9.07 4.13
CA GLY A 51 -13.95 -8.42 5.38
C GLY A 51 -12.87 -8.50 6.46
N HIS A 52 -13.07 -7.72 7.50
CA HIS A 52 -12.12 -7.66 8.61
C HIS A 52 -12.19 -8.91 9.49
N ALA A 53 -11.04 -9.32 10.00
CA ALA A 53 -10.90 -10.43 10.95
C ALA A 53 -11.66 -11.69 10.51
N HIS A 54 -11.55 -12.06 9.22
CA HIS A 54 -12.18 -13.26 8.69
C HIS A 54 -11.71 -14.51 9.48
N PRO A 55 -12.61 -15.35 9.96
CA PRO A 55 -12.25 -16.44 10.89
C PRO A 55 -11.18 -17.40 10.36
N GLU A 56 -11.25 -17.79 9.09
CA GLU A 56 -10.26 -18.68 8.49
C GLU A 56 -8.89 -18.01 8.33
N VAL A 57 -8.87 -16.71 7.98
CA VAL A 57 -7.62 -15.94 7.90
C VAL A 57 -6.98 -15.82 9.28
N ILE A 58 -7.76 -15.48 10.31
CA ILE A 58 -7.26 -15.40 11.69
C ILE A 58 -6.71 -16.73 12.15
N LYS A 59 -7.43 -17.83 11.87
CA LYS A 59 -6.94 -19.18 12.21
C LYS A 59 -5.61 -19.50 11.52
N ALA A 60 -5.50 -19.24 10.21
CA ALA A 60 -4.27 -19.49 9.46
C ALA A 60 -3.09 -18.67 9.98
N LEU A 61 -3.35 -17.40 10.40
CA LEU A 61 -2.34 -16.55 11.02
C LEU A 61 -1.87 -17.11 12.37
N HIS A 62 -2.78 -17.58 13.23
CA HIS A 62 -2.42 -18.24 14.49
C HIS A 62 -1.55 -19.47 14.24
N ASP A 63 -1.94 -20.34 13.30
CA ASP A 63 -1.17 -21.53 12.95
C ASP A 63 0.22 -21.18 12.40
N ALA A 64 0.36 -20.06 11.67
CA ALA A 64 1.64 -19.59 11.17
C ALA A 64 2.53 -18.97 12.26
N LEU A 65 1.95 -18.27 13.23
CA LEU A 65 2.69 -17.67 14.35
C LEU A 65 3.47 -18.69 15.16
N GLU A 66 2.92 -19.91 15.35
CA GLU A 66 3.58 -21.01 16.05
C GLU A 66 4.90 -21.47 15.36
N LYS A 67 5.04 -21.17 14.06
CA LYS A 67 6.24 -21.50 13.27
C LYS A 67 7.24 -20.35 13.16
N GLY A 68 6.88 -19.19 13.70
CA GLY A 68 7.66 -17.95 13.59
C GLY A 68 7.23 -17.05 12.43
N THR A 69 7.56 -15.78 12.56
CA THR A 69 7.11 -14.71 11.62
C THR A 69 8.19 -14.22 10.67
N SER A 70 9.44 -14.66 10.84
CA SER A 70 10.56 -14.23 9.99
C SER A 70 11.68 -15.27 10.03
N PHE A 71 12.13 -15.70 8.86
CA PHE A 71 13.16 -16.74 8.75
C PHE A 71 14.52 -16.19 8.29
N GLY A 72 14.56 -15.02 7.64
CA GLY A 72 15.78 -14.53 6.99
C GLY A 72 16.31 -15.46 5.90
N ALA A 73 15.48 -16.36 5.39
CA ALA A 73 15.77 -17.40 4.42
C ALA A 73 14.52 -17.72 3.60
N PRO A 74 14.63 -18.38 2.42
CA PRO A 74 13.49 -18.83 1.66
C PRO A 74 12.56 -19.73 2.48
N CYS A 75 11.26 -19.61 2.31
CA CYS A 75 10.28 -20.45 2.96
C CYS A 75 9.24 -21.01 1.97
N VAL A 76 8.63 -22.14 2.35
CA VAL A 76 7.68 -22.85 1.50
C VAL A 76 6.44 -22.00 1.19
N LEU A 77 5.98 -21.18 2.13
CA LEU A 77 4.81 -20.32 1.92
C LEU A 77 5.02 -19.26 0.84
N GLU A 78 6.23 -18.73 0.69
CA GLU A 78 6.57 -17.82 -0.42
C GLU A 78 6.43 -18.50 -1.78
N ASN A 79 6.94 -19.75 -1.89
CA ASN A 79 6.85 -20.51 -3.13
C ASN A 79 5.39 -20.82 -3.49
N ILE A 80 4.61 -21.31 -2.52
CA ILE A 80 3.18 -21.58 -2.71
C ILE A 80 2.44 -20.32 -3.18
N LEU A 81 2.67 -19.19 -2.52
CA LEU A 81 2.02 -17.94 -2.92
C LEU A 81 2.46 -17.47 -4.30
N ALA A 82 3.75 -17.63 -4.65
CA ALA A 82 4.25 -17.30 -5.97
C ALA A 82 3.59 -18.14 -7.07
N GLU A 83 3.48 -19.45 -6.86
CA GLU A 83 2.78 -20.36 -7.77
C GLU A 83 1.30 -19.97 -7.94
N MET A 84 0.59 -19.69 -6.84
CA MET A 84 -0.81 -19.22 -6.91
C MET A 84 -0.97 -17.93 -7.72
N VAL A 85 -0.04 -16.99 -7.61
CA VAL A 85 -0.08 -15.73 -8.39
C VAL A 85 0.19 -16.00 -9.87
N ILE A 86 1.16 -16.84 -10.19
CA ILE A 86 1.48 -17.22 -11.57
C ILE A 86 0.30 -17.94 -12.22
N ASP A 87 -0.34 -18.86 -11.51
CA ASP A 87 -1.50 -19.59 -12.02
C ASP A 87 -2.72 -18.69 -12.22
N ALA A 88 -2.91 -17.71 -11.35
CA ALA A 88 -4.07 -16.82 -11.41
C ALA A 88 -3.95 -15.71 -12.47
N VAL A 89 -2.74 -15.32 -12.86
CA VAL A 89 -2.50 -14.17 -13.75
C VAL A 89 -1.71 -14.61 -14.98
N PRO A 90 -2.35 -14.83 -16.14
CA PRO A 90 -1.70 -15.42 -17.33
C PRO A 90 -0.48 -14.69 -17.88
N SER A 91 -0.32 -13.41 -17.56
CA SER A 91 0.82 -12.59 -18.01
C SER A 91 2.02 -12.62 -17.06
N ILE A 92 1.90 -13.32 -15.94
CA ILE A 92 2.97 -13.39 -14.92
C ILE A 92 3.69 -14.73 -15.04
N GLU A 93 4.99 -14.69 -15.30
CA GLU A 93 5.87 -15.85 -15.36
C GLU A 93 6.82 -15.92 -14.15
N MET A 94 7.01 -14.80 -13.46
CA MET A 94 7.94 -14.68 -12.33
C MET A 94 7.44 -13.67 -11.31
N VAL A 95 7.56 -13.97 -10.03
CA VAL A 95 7.07 -13.12 -8.94
C VAL A 95 8.20 -12.79 -7.97
N ARG A 96 8.20 -11.55 -7.49
CA ARG A 96 8.98 -11.11 -6.34
C ARG A 96 8.08 -10.38 -5.37
N PHE A 97 8.10 -10.81 -4.10
CA PHE A 97 7.35 -10.16 -3.03
C PHE A 97 8.14 -9.01 -2.41
N VAL A 98 7.40 -7.99 -1.99
CA VAL A 98 7.88 -6.82 -1.24
C VAL A 98 6.85 -6.47 -0.17
N ASN A 99 7.22 -5.58 0.77
CA ASN A 99 6.36 -5.30 1.93
C ASN A 99 5.31 -4.20 1.68
N SER A 100 5.41 -3.44 0.60
CA SER A 100 4.50 -2.32 0.33
C SER A 100 4.37 -2.01 -1.16
N GLY A 101 3.28 -1.32 -1.52
CA GLY A 101 3.10 -0.79 -2.88
C GLY A 101 4.19 0.19 -3.29
N THR A 102 4.74 0.96 -2.34
CA THR A 102 5.90 1.84 -2.59
C THR A 102 7.11 1.04 -3.05
N GLU A 103 7.44 -0.03 -2.35
CA GLU A 103 8.57 -0.92 -2.72
C GLU A 103 8.33 -1.62 -4.05
N ALA A 104 7.10 -2.05 -4.32
CA ALA A 104 6.72 -2.63 -5.61
C ALA A 104 6.95 -1.63 -6.74
N CYS A 105 6.45 -0.40 -6.61
CA CYS A 105 6.65 0.66 -7.60
C CYS A 105 8.11 1.02 -7.80
N MET A 106 8.90 1.10 -6.73
CA MET A 106 10.35 1.32 -6.82
C MET A 106 11.06 0.19 -7.58
N SER A 107 10.68 -1.04 -7.31
CA SER A 107 11.27 -2.22 -7.96
C SER A 107 10.89 -2.28 -9.44
N VAL A 108 9.64 -2.02 -9.77
CA VAL A 108 9.15 -1.95 -11.17
C VAL A 108 9.85 -0.84 -11.94
N LEU A 109 10.07 0.34 -11.34
CA LEU A 109 10.79 1.42 -12.00
C LEU A 109 12.23 1.02 -12.36
N ARG A 110 12.94 0.37 -11.44
CA ARG A 110 14.29 -0.15 -11.71
C ARG A 110 14.27 -1.19 -12.83
N LEU A 111 13.32 -2.10 -12.79
CA LEU A 111 13.15 -3.13 -13.80
C LEU A 111 12.88 -2.53 -15.17
N MET A 112 11.93 -1.58 -15.27
CA MET A 112 11.61 -0.89 -16.52
C MET A 112 12.83 -0.21 -17.14
N ARG A 113 13.60 0.52 -16.31
CA ARG A 113 14.82 1.20 -16.78
C ARG A 113 15.90 0.21 -17.23
N ALA A 114 16.13 -0.82 -16.45
CA ALA A 114 17.14 -1.84 -16.78
C ALA A 114 16.77 -2.61 -18.06
N PHE A 115 15.50 -2.97 -18.22
CA PHE A 115 15.03 -3.73 -19.37
C PHE A 115 15.00 -2.91 -20.65
N THR A 116 14.59 -1.64 -20.58
CA THR A 116 14.42 -0.79 -21.77
C THR A 116 15.63 0.05 -22.11
N GLY A 117 16.58 0.24 -21.19
CA GLY A 117 17.67 1.20 -21.29
C GLY A 117 17.21 2.67 -21.25
N ARG A 118 15.96 2.94 -20.89
CA ARG A 118 15.35 4.29 -20.89
C ARG A 118 15.33 4.88 -19.49
N GLU A 119 15.62 6.16 -19.37
CA GLU A 119 15.63 6.88 -18.08
C GLU A 119 14.26 7.46 -17.71
N LYS A 120 13.53 7.96 -18.72
CA LYS A 120 12.27 8.66 -18.53
C LYS A 120 11.11 7.69 -18.34
N ILE A 121 10.17 8.07 -17.46
CA ILE A 121 8.92 7.36 -17.22
C ILE A 121 7.73 8.28 -17.47
N ILE A 122 6.61 7.68 -17.84
CA ILE A 122 5.32 8.37 -17.93
C ILE A 122 4.50 7.97 -16.71
N LYS A 123 3.90 8.97 -16.06
CA LYS A 123 3.01 8.79 -14.92
C LYS A 123 1.76 9.66 -15.16
N PHE A 124 0.59 9.11 -14.89
CA PHE A 124 -0.65 9.88 -14.93
C PHE A 124 -0.74 10.84 -13.73
N GLU A 125 -1.18 12.08 -14.00
CA GLU A 125 -1.45 13.07 -12.97
C GLU A 125 -2.58 12.58 -12.05
N GLY A 126 -2.50 12.88 -10.76
CA GLY A 126 -3.50 12.48 -9.78
C GLY A 126 -3.39 11.02 -9.29
N CYS A 127 -2.59 10.17 -9.94
CA CYS A 127 -2.39 8.80 -9.51
C CYS A 127 -1.31 8.69 -8.43
N TYR A 128 -1.63 7.98 -7.35
CA TYR A 128 -0.70 7.69 -6.26
C TYR A 128 0.00 6.34 -6.48
N HIS A 129 1.32 6.34 -6.38
CA HIS A 129 2.16 5.15 -6.56
C HIS A 129 3.17 4.96 -5.41
N GLY A 130 2.75 5.26 -4.20
CA GLY A 130 3.61 5.24 -3.04
C GLY A 130 4.37 6.57 -2.84
N HIS A 131 5.17 6.63 -1.77
CA HIS A 131 5.83 7.86 -1.36
C HIS A 131 7.32 7.94 -1.72
N ALA A 132 7.79 7.14 -2.69
CA ALA A 132 9.11 7.31 -3.25
C ALA A 132 9.20 8.59 -4.10
N ASP A 133 10.28 9.36 -3.96
CA ASP A 133 10.43 10.71 -4.54
C ASP A 133 10.06 10.80 -6.02
N MET A 134 10.46 9.81 -6.80
CA MET A 134 10.20 9.76 -8.24
C MET A 134 8.71 9.67 -8.61
N PHE A 135 7.84 9.26 -7.68
CA PHE A 135 6.41 9.13 -7.89
C PHE A 135 5.57 10.25 -7.26
N LEU A 136 6.20 11.18 -6.52
CA LEU A 136 5.50 12.29 -5.86
C LEU A 136 5.16 13.45 -6.79
N VAL A 137 5.63 13.42 -8.03
CA VAL A 137 5.32 14.44 -9.03
C VAL A 137 3.83 14.38 -9.38
N LYS A 138 3.09 15.48 -9.11
CA LYS A 138 1.64 15.57 -9.35
C LYS A 138 0.87 14.33 -8.87
N ALA A 139 1.25 13.81 -7.73
CA ALA A 139 0.51 12.73 -7.05
C ALA A 139 -0.89 13.21 -6.64
N GLY A 140 -1.82 12.28 -6.41
CA GLY A 140 -3.17 12.60 -5.94
C GLY A 140 -3.17 13.23 -4.54
N SER A 141 -4.34 13.43 -3.98
CA SER A 141 -4.62 14.20 -2.74
C SER A 141 -3.70 13.90 -1.54
N GLY A 142 -3.13 12.70 -1.45
CA GLY A 142 -2.17 12.36 -0.41
C GLY A 142 -0.78 13.02 -0.55
N GLY A 143 -0.46 13.58 -1.70
CA GLY A 143 0.82 14.25 -1.97
C GLY A 143 0.75 15.78 -2.00
N SER A 144 -0.44 16.35 -2.25
CA SER A 144 -0.61 17.80 -2.42
C SER A 144 -0.63 18.57 -1.10
N ASP A 145 -1.07 17.96 0.00
CA ASP A 145 -1.23 18.63 1.29
C ASP A 145 -0.04 18.47 2.25
N ALA A 146 0.95 17.68 1.88
CA ALA A 146 2.06 17.32 2.77
C ALA A 146 3.17 18.39 2.86
N GLY A 147 3.02 19.56 2.24
CA GLY A 147 4.06 20.59 2.28
C GLY A 147 5.40 20.09 1.75
N ILE A 148 5.38 19.14 0.83
CA ILE A 148 6.58 18.60 0.21
C ILE A 148 7.27 19.74 -0.54
N ALA A 149 8.44 20.11 -0.07
CA ALA A 149 9.30 21.06 -0.75
C ALA A 149 9.29 20.76 -2.24
N ARG A 150 9.14 21.80 -3.06
CA ARG A 150 9.23 21.67 -4.51
C ARG A 150 10.60 21.10 -4.84
N PHE A 151 10.68 19.78 -4.99
CA PHE A 151 11.88 19.21 -5.58
C PHE A 151 12.08 19.81 -6.96
N PRO A 152 13.30 20.21 -7.34
CA PRO A 152 13.56 20.77 -8.64
C PRO A 152 12.98 19.84 -9.70
N ARG A 153 12.26 20.43 -10.64
CA ARG A 153 11.63 19.73 -11.76
C ARG A 153 12.69 18.88 -12.46
N SER A 154 12.73 17.61 -12.13
CA SER A 154 13.54 16.69 -12.90
C SER A 154 12.86 16.52 -14.25
N THR A 155 13.33 17.29 -15.20
CA THR A 155 13.10 17.20 -16.63
C THR A 155 11.66 17.40 -17.12
N GLN A 156 11.29 18.65 -17.41
CA GLN A 156 10.36 18.90 -18.50
C GLN A 156 10.90 18.23 -19.77
N ILE A 157 10.07 17.42 -20.39
CA ILE A 157 10.30 16.98 -21.75
C ILE A 157 10.14 18.22 -22.61
N HIS A 158 11.24 18.82 -23.06
CA HIS A 158 11.21 19.69 -24.21
C HIS A 158 11.23 18.78 -25.44
N HIS A 159 10.26 19.05 -26.32
CA HIS A 159 10.14 18.42 -27.64
C HIS A 159 11.35 18.71 -28.50
#